data_6d36543827982fef2859ec4b99bc113b
#
_entry.id   6d36543827982fef2859ec4b99bc113b
#
_cell.length_a   1.000
_cell.length_b   1.000
_cell.length_c   1.000
_cell.angle_alpha   90.00
_cell.angle_beta   90.00
_cell.angle_gamma   90.00
#
_symmetry.space_group_name_H-M   'P 1'
#
loop_
_entity.id
_entity.type
_entity.pdbx_description
1 polymer ?
#
loop_
_entity_poly.entity_id
_entity_poly.type
_entity_poly.pdbx_seq_one_letter_code
_entity_poly.pdbx_strand_id
1 'polypeptide(L)'
;MRKLVIGMALASSALATPALARDDSWYIEADAGGVIVEDMQNLVSPGFGTLDTKVGFDVGGVIGYDFGGFRLEAETSYRRASLDAFNVSSTTSFSRSGSTLTGNVSALSFMVNGLLDFGADDGLQGFVGGGAGVGRVKVIADATGTGFDLNDSDTGFAYQALAGIRYPLTDNVDVGLKYRFYNQDNVNLVSSGLRPPTDSRFRSHSMMLTLGYNFGGAVEMVPVPVPVPVPVPAPVPVPVPVPAPVCEKGPYIVFFDWDKSDITPEAASILDSAVTAYANCSSVPIMLAGYADRSGSVTYNQGLSERRNTAVTAYLTDHGIPGGAISSQGFGESNNRVPTADGVRELQNRRVEITYGPGSGM
;
A
#
# COMPACT_ATOMS: atom_id res chain seq x y z
N MET A 1 30.97 -13.10 -15.39
CA MET A 1 30.34 -12.05 -14.55
C MET A 1 29.84 -10.93 -15.44
N ARG A 2 28.57 -10.97 -15.86
CA ARG A 2 27.90 -9.84 -16.53
C ARG A 2 27.08 -9.12 -15.48
N LYS A 3 27.54 -7.94 -15.07
CA LYS A 3 26.83 -7.07 -14.14
C LYS A 3 25.66 -6.44 -14.88
N LEU A 4 24.46 -6.90 -14.59
CA LEU A 4 23.22 -6.22 -14.99
C LEU A 4 22.97 -5.11 -13.97
N VAL A 5 23.33 -3.87 -14.31
CA VAL A 5 22.96 -2.69 -13.55
C VAL A 5 21.55 -2.28 -13.99
N ILE A 6 20.55 -2.64 -13.22
CA ILE A 6 19.19 -2.10 -13.39
C ILE A 6 19.14 -0.77 -12.65
N GLY A 7 19.17 0.33 -13.40
CA GLY A 7 18.94 1.67 -12.87
C GLY A 7 17.47 1.84 -12.48
N MET A 8 17.18 1.95 -11.20
CA MET A 8 15.90 2.41 -10.68
C MET A 8 15.83 3.93 -10.86
N ALA A 9 15.07 4.39 -11.83
CA ALA A 9 14.63 5.78 -11.90
C ALA A 9 13.44 5.95 -10.96
N LEU A 10 13.64 6.63 -9.85
CA LEU A 10 12.58 7.10 -8.97
C LEU A 10 11.85 8.24 -9.69
N ALA A 11 10.65 7.96 -10.20
CA ALA A 11 9.73 8.99 -10.66
C ALA A 11 9.08 9.63 -9.44
N SER A 12 9.31 10.92 -9.27
CA SER A 12 8.65 11.75 -8.25
C SER A 12 7.17 11.89 -8.57
N SER A 13 6.33 11.46 -7.63
CA SER A 13 4.88 11.34 -7.71
C SER A 13 4.17 12.68 -7.64
N ALA A 14 3.18 12.87 -8.50
CA ALA A 14 2.08 13.79 -8.26
C ALA A 14 1.19 13.19 -7.14
N LEU A 15 0.94 13.96 -6.09
CA LEU A 15 -0.02 13.65 -5.04
C LEU A 15 -1.43 13.87 -5.63
N ALA A 16 -2.11 12.80 -5.98
CA ALA A 16 -3.53 12.82 -6.30
C ALA A 16 -4.32 12.36 -5.06
N THR A 17 -5.50 12.96 -4.86
CA THR A 17 -6.42 12.62 -3.77
C THR A 17 -6.91 11.18 -3.92
N PRO A 18 -7.02 10.39 -2.82
CA PRO A 18 -7.47 9.00 -2.92
C PRO A 18 -8.94 8.93 -3.37
N ALA A 19 -9.19 8.13 -4.39
CA ALA A 19 -10.54 7.69 -4.72
C ALA A 19 -10.87 6.50 -3.81
N LEU A 20 -11.87 6.63 -2.94
CA LEU A 20 -12.24 5.74 -1.85
C LEU A 20 -12.83 4.36 -2.27
N ALA A 21 -12.65 3.94 -3.52
CA ALA A 21 -13.37 2.78 -4.06
C ALA A 21 -12.71 1.40 -3.81
N ARG A 22 -11.47 1.36 -3.29
CA ARG A 22 -10.69 0.13 -3.13
C ARG A 22 -10.15 -0.10 -1.74
N ASP A 23 -10.15 0.95 -0.92
CA ASP A 23 -9.75 0.88 0.46
C ASP A 23 -10.75 0.02 1.25
N ASP A 24 -10.25 -0.60 2.32
CA ASP A 24 -11.03 -1.45 3.23
C ASP A 24 -11.73 -2.62 2.53
N SER A 25 -11.09 -3.25 1.56
CA SER A 25 -11.67 -4.34 0.79
C SER A 25 -10.78 -5.57 0.68
N TRP A 26 -11.42 -6.74 0.54
CA TRP A 26 -10.75 -7.97 0.17
C TRP A 26 -10.48 -8.01 -1.32
N TYR A 27 -9.40 -8.65 -1.72
CA TYR A 27 -9.10 -8.94 -3.11
C TYR A 27 -8.44 -10.30 -3.28
N ILE A 28 -8.51 -10.81 -4.50
CA ILE A 28 -7.74 -11.95 -4.96
C ILE A 28 -6.89 -11.53 -6.16
N GLU A 29 -5.70 -12.11 -6.29
CA GLU A 29 -4.82 -11.82 -7.42
C GLU A 29 -4.22 -13.11 -7.94
N ALA A 30 -4.08 -13.22 -9.25
CA ALA A 30 -3.35 -14.26 -9.93
C ALA A 30 -2.10 -13.68 -10.59
N ASP A 31 -0.97 -14.36 -10.43
CA ASP A 31 0.34 -13.97 -10.93
C ASP A 31 0.87 -14.99 -11.92
N ALA A 32 1.47 -14.55 -13.02
CA ALA A 32 2.16 -15.42 -13.95
C ALA A 32 3.32 -14.70 -14.66
N GLY A 33 4.48 -15.33 -14.75
CA GLY A 33 5.63 -14.71 -15.40
C GLY A 33 6.86 -15.59 -15.52
N GLY A 34 7.96 -14.95 -15.88
CA GLY A 34 9.27 -15.60 -16.01
C GLY A 34 10.06 -15.53 -14.71
N VAL A 35 10.82 -16.59 -14.43
CA VAL A 35 11.75 -16.67 -13.30
C VAL A 35 13.16 -16.97 -13.77
N ILE A 36 14.13 -16.29 -13.15
CA ILE A 36 15.56 -16.62 -13.20
C ILE A 36 15.95 -17.09 -11.80
N VAL A 37 16.45 -18.31 -11.71
CA VAL A 37 17.01 -18.85 -10.46
C VAL A 37 18.50 -18.58 -10.47
N GLU A 38 19.04 -18.00 -9.39
CA GLU A 38 20.49 -17.84 -9.23
C GLU A 38 21.17 -19.21 -9.11
N ASP A 39 22.42 -19.27 -9.52
CA ASP A 39 23.23 -20.49 -9.48
C ASP A 39 23.27 -21.07 -8.06
N MET A 40 22.82 -22.29 -7.90
CA MET A 40 22.88 -23.01 -6.63
C MET A 40 24.27 -23.59 -6.43
N GLN A 41 24.93 -23.19 -5.34
CA GLN A 41 26.29 -23.59 -4.99
C GLN A 41 26.28 -24.67 -3.91
N ASN A 42 27.42 -25.35 -3.73
CA ASN A 42 27.68 -26.35 -2.69
C ASN A 42 26.83 -27.62 -2.82
N LEU A 43 26.44 -28.01 -4.02
CA LEU A 43 25.62 -29.20 -4.27
C LEU A 43 26.40 -30.52 -4.22
N VAL A 44 27.72 -30.49 -4.07
CA VAL A 44 28.59 -31.66 -3.98
C VAL A 44 29.60 -31.46 -2.84
N SER A 45 29.76 -32.45 -1.97
CA SER A 45 30.80 -32.43 -0.93
C SER A 45 32.17 -32.83 -1.53
N PRO A 46 33.29 -32.11 -1.19
CA PRO A 46 33.44 -31.01 -0.24
C PRO A 46 33.31 -29.61 -0.83
N GLY A 47 32.08 -29.18 -1.13
CA GLY A 47 31.82 -27.75 -1.37
C GLY A 47 32.03 -27.23 -2.80
N PHE A 48 32.04 -28.07 -3.83
CA PHE A 48 32.40 -27.72 -5.22
C PHE A 48 31.38 -28.22 -6.25
N GLY A 49 30.20 -27.60 -6.31
CA GLY A 49 29.26 -27.84 -7.38
C GLY A 49 28.33 -26.65 -7.59
N THR A 50 28.23 -26.16 -8.81
CA THR A 50 27.33 -25.09 -9.20
C THR A 50 26.32 -25.62 -10.20
N LEU A 51 25.05 -25.42 -9.91
CA LEU A 51 23.94 -25.81 -10.77
C LEU A 51 23.35 -24.55 -11.41
N ASP A 52 23.49 -24.48 -12.74
CA ASP A 52 22.98 -23.39 -13.55
C ASP A 52 21.59 -23.75 -14.10
N THR A 53 20.72 -22.76 -14.21
CA THR A 53 19.34 -22.97 -14.68
C THR A 53 19.02 -22.08 -15.88
N LYS A 54 18.09 -22.53 -16.71
CA LYS A 54 17.44 -21.74 -17.75
C LYS A 54 16.37 -20.85 -17.15
N VAL A 55 15.94 -19.85 -17.91
CA VAL A 55 14.73 -19.10 -17.57
C VAL A 55 13.56 -20.06 -17.46
N GLY A 56 12.85 -19.96 -16.35
CA GLY A 56 11.69 -20.76 -16.02
C GLY A 56 10.42 -19.94 -15.94
N PHE A 57 9.40 -20.49 -15.28
CA PHE A 57 8.14 -19.80 -15.01
C PHE A 57 7.86 -19.71 -13.51
N ASP A 58 7.11 -18.69 -13.12
CA ASP A 58 6.57 -18.46 -11.78
C ASP A 58 5.08 -18.18 -11.92
N VAL A 59 4.24 -18.89 -11.16
CA VAL A 59 2.80 -18.71 -11.09
C VAL A 59 2.37 -18.64 -9.64
N GLY A 60 1.40 -17.81 -9.33
CA GLY A 60 0.94 -17.63 -7.96
C GLY A 60 -0.50 -17.19 -7.85
N GLY A 61 -1.00 -17.24 -6.64
CA GLY A 61 -2.29 -16.68 -6.26
C GLY A 61 -2.19 -16.04 -4.90
N VAL A 62 -2.91 -14.96 -4.74
CA VAL A 62 -2.92 -14.10 -3.55
C VAL A 62 -4.37 -13.92 -3.09
N ILE A 63 -4.56 -13.91 -1.78
CA ILE A 63 -5.74 -13.36 -1.11
C ILE A 63 -5.21 -12.25 -0.22
N GLY A 64 -5.72 -11.04 -0.36
CA GLY A 64 -5.27 -9.88 0.39
C GLY A 64 -6.41 -9.02 0.90
N TYR A 65 -6.07 -8.17 1.84
CA TYR A 65 -6.92 -7.09 2.33
C TYR A 65 -6.19 -5.76 2.15
N ASP A 66 -6.85 -4.82 1.52
CA ASP A 66 -6.37 -3.47 1.29
C ASP A 66 -6.90 -2.54 2.39
N PHE A 67 -5.97 -1.91 3.14
CA PHE A 67 -6.27 -0.91 4.17
C PHE A 67 -6.08 0.52 3.66
N GLY A 68 -6.00 0.71 2.34
CA GLY A 68 -5.62 1.93 1.69
C GLY A 68 -4.11 2.00 1.41
N GLY A 69 -3.35 2.76 2.17
CA GLY A 69 -1.90 2.87 1.97
C GLY A 69 -1.07 1.61 2.32
N PHE A 70 -1.70 0.57 2.84
CA PHE A 70 -1.05 -0.69 3.26
C PHE A 70 -1.92 -1.89 2.91
N ARG A 71 -1.31 -2.96 2.39
CA ARG A 71 -1.98 -4.24 2.11
C ARG A 71 -1.33 -5.38 2.88
N LEU A 72 -2.17 -6.31 3.36
CA LEU A 72 -1.74 -7.59 3.91
C LEU A 72 -2.19 -8.73 3.02
N GLU A 73 -1.26 -9.62 2.67
CA GLU A 73 -1.49 -10.69 1.71
C GLU A 73 -1.11 -12.06 2.26
N ALA A 74 -1.90 -13.07 1.95
CA ALA A 74 -1.52 -14.47 1.98
C ALA A 74 -1.32 -14.95 0.54
N GLU A 75 -0.13 -15.47 0.24
CA GLU A 75 0.28 -15.85 -1.10
C GLU A 75 0.69 -17.32 -1.15
N THR A 76 0.30 -18.01 -2.20
CA THR A 76 0.88 -19.28 -2.62
C THR A 76 1.47 -19.15 -4.00
N SER A 77 2.69 -19.65 -4.22
CA SER A 77 3.34 -19.58 -5.52
C SER A 77 4.17 -20.82 -5.82
N TYR A 78 4.22 -21.17 -7.10
CA TYR A 78 5.02 -22.26 -7.64
C TYR A 78 5.89 -21.76 -8.79
N ARG A 79 7.19 -21.99 -8.64
CA ARG A 79 8.20 -21.65 -9.64
C ARG A 79 8.99 -22.87 -10.07
N ARG A 80 9.39 -22.91 -11.35
CA ARG A 80 10.16 -24.00 -11.90
C ARG A 80 11.08 -23.51 -13.00
N ALA A 81 12.34 -23.97 -12.96
CA ALA A 81 13.33 -23.75 -13.98
C ALA A 81 14.00 -25.06 -14.38
N SER A 82 14.25 -25.27 -15.67
CA SER A 82 15.01 -26.41 -16.16
C SER A 82 16.50 -26.18 -15.92
N LEU A 83 17.25 -27.27 -15.71
CA LEU A 83 18.69 -27.21 -15.58
C LEU A 83 19.36 -26.91 -16.93
N ASP A 84 20.45 -26.16 -16.88
CA ASP A 84 21.28 -25.84 -18.04
C ASP A 84 22.65 -26.53 -17.97
N ALA A 85 23.37 -26.32 -16.89
CA ALA A 85 24.69 -26.89 -16.70
C ALA A 85 24.94 -27.28 -15.24
N PHE A 86 25.81 -28.26 -15.05
CA PHE A 86 26.34 -28.62 -13.73
C PHE A 86 27.88 -28.55 -13.80
N ASN A 87 28.44 -27.61 -13.07
CA ASN A 87 29.87 -27.37 -13.02
C ASN A 87 30.43 -27.88 -11.70
N VAL A 88 31.34 -28.86 -11.77
CA VAL A 88 32.08 -29.36 -10.63
C VAL A 88 33.52 -28.85 -10.73
N SER A 89 33.92 -27.96 -9.81
CA SER A 89 35.30 -27.53 -9.67
C SER A 89 36.00 -28.46 -8.70
N SER A 90 36.73 -29.45 -9.22
CA SER A 90 37.66 -30.23 -8.41
C SER A 90 39.09 -29.86 -8.76
N THR A 91 39.99 -29.99 -7.81
CA THR A 91 41.46 -29.81 -8.02
C THR A 91 42.04 -30.83 -9.02
N THR A 92 41.27 -31.78 -9.47
CA THR A 92 41.49 -32.64 -10.63
C THR A 92 40.49 -32.24 -11.69
N SER A 93 40.98 -31.62 -12.78
CA SER A 93 40.21 -31.13 -13.91
C SER A 93 39.28 -32.21 -14.52
N PHE A 94 38.05 -32.22 -14.15
CA PHE A 94 36.97 -32.90 -14.88
C PHE A 94 36.00 -31.86 -15.43
N SER A 95 36.44 -31.11 -16.42
CA SER A 95 35.52 -30.49 -17.37
C SER A 95 34.99 -31.62 -18.28
N ARG A 96 33.86 -32.20 -17.93
CA ARG A 96 33.20 -33.20 -18.76
C ARG A 96 32.22 -32.48 -19.68
N SER A 97 32.73 -31.91 -20.74
CA SER A 97 31.96 -31.57 -21.91
C SER A 97 31.42 -32.89 -22.51
N GLY A 98 30.13 -33.17 -22.36
CA GLY A 98 29.50 -34.36 -23.01
C GLY A 98 28.51 -35.13 -22.19
N SER A 99 28.30 -34.87 -20.90
CA SER A 99 27.19 -35.44 -20.14
C SER A 99 25.90 -34.62 -20.35
N THR A 100 24.83 -35.30 -20.78
CA THR A 100 23.51 -34.64 -20.87
C THR A 100 22.95 -34.50 -19.47
N LEU A 101 22.93 -33.28 -18.95
CA LEU A 101 22.26 -32.93 -17.72
C LEU A 101 20.75 -32.78 -18.01
N THR A 102 19.93 -33.55 -17.31
CA THR A 102 18.47 -33.42 -17.37
C THR A 102 17.91 -33.15 -15.98
N GLY A 103 16.85 -32.39 -15.92
CA GLY A 103 16.18 -32.13 -14.66
C GLY A 103 15.64 -30.72 -14.52
N ASN A 104 15.26 -30.39 -13.29
CA ASN A 104 14.70 -29.08 -12.96
C ASN A 104 14.85 -28.78 -11.48
N VAL A 105 14.81 -27.50 -11.17
CA VAL A 105 14.61 -27.00 -9.82
C VAL A 105 13.22 -26.37 -9.73
N SER A 106 12.53 -26.64 -8.64
CA SER A 106 11.21 -26.05 -8.37
C SER A 106 11.08 -25.64 -6.91
N ALA A 107 10.27 -24.61 -6.65
CA ALA A 107 9.94 -24.18 -5.31
C ALA A 107 8.44 -23.89 -5.20
N LEU A 108 7.80 -24.49 -4.20
CA LEU A 108 6.45 -24.18 -3.76
C LEU A 108 6.55 -23.36 -2.48
N SER A 109 5.88 -22.22 -2.39
CA SER A 109 5.94 -21.38 -1.20
C SER A 109 4.56 -20.91 -0.75
N PHE A 110 4.45 -20.70 0.58
CA PHE A 110 3.32 -20.08 1.25
C PHE A 110 3.86 -18.92 2.07
N MET A 111 3.44 -17.70 1.75
CA MET A 111 4.00 -16.46 2.28
C MET A 111 2.91 -15.57 2.86
N VAL A 112 3.28 -14.77 3.86
CA VAL A 112 2.51 -13.62 4.31
C VAL A 112 3.31 -12.37 3.94
N ASN A 113 2.70 -11.46 3.22
CA ASN A 113 3.32 -10.24 2.70
C ASN A 113 2.66 -9.01 3.31
N GLY A 114 3.47 -7.97 3.54
CA GLY A 114 3.02 -6.61 3.80
C GLY A 114 3.50 -5.70 2.68
N LEU A 115 2.61 -4.91 2.10
CA LEU A 115 2.90 -3.99 1.00
C LEU A 115 2.50 -2.57 1.38
N LEU A 116 3.26 -1.61 0.90
CA LEU A 116 2.96 -0.18 0.96
C LEU A 116 2.64 0.29 -0.45
N ASP A 117 1.49 0.94 -0.61
CA ASP A 117 1.01 1.46 -1.88
C ASP A 117 1.23 2.97 -1.97
N PHE A 118 1.49 3.47 -3.18
CA PHE A 118 1.65 4.89 -3.49
C PHE A 118 1.12 5.19 -4.87
N GLY A 119 0.44 6.29 -4.99
CA GLY A 119 -0.23 6.75 -6.20
C GLY A 119 -1.72 6.91 -5.95
N ALA A 120 -2.44 7.32 -6.99
CA ALA A 120 -3.89 7.49 -6.93
C ALA A 120 -4.59 6.16 -7.23
N ASP A 121 -5.71 5.89 -6.54
CA ASP A 121 -6.47 4.63 -6.70
C ASP A 121 -7.19 4.52 -8.05
N ASP A 122 -7.43 5.64 -8.71
CA ASP A 122 -8.03 5.73 -10.04
C ASP A 122 -6.99 5.72 -11.18
N GLY A 123 -5.70 5.53 -10.86
CA GLY A 123 -4.59 5.65 -11.80
C GLY A 123 -3.52 4.57 -11.64
N LEU A 124 -2.34 4.89 -12.13
CA LEU A 124 -1.16 4.03 -11.98
C LEU A 124 -0.66 4.11 -10.53
N GLN A 125 -0.69 3.00 -9.84
CA GLN A 125 -0.16 2.85 -8.48
C GLN A 125 1.15 2.08 -8.50
N GLY A 126 2.09 2.51 -7.65
CA GLY A 126 3.28 1.76 -7.31
C GLY A 126 3.13 1.05 -5.97
N PHE A 127 3.84 -0.06 -5.78
CA PHE A 127 3.93 -0.69 -4.47
C PHE A 127 5.31 -1.27 -4.21
N VAL A 128 5.67 -1.32 -2.92
CA VAL A 128 6.83 -2.07 -2.43
C VAL A 128 6.46 -2.81 -1.16
N GLY A 129 7.13 -3.91 -0.91
CA GLY A 129 6.91 -4.66 0.31
C GLY A 129 7.79 -5.87 0.45
N GLY A 130 7.42 -6.70 1.39
CA GLY A 130 8.13 -7.94 1.64
C GLY A 130 7.26 -8.93 2.39
N GLY A 131 7.73 -10.17 2.43
CA GLY A 131 7.04 -11.24 3.10
C GLY A 131 7.97 -12.30 3.65
N ALA A 132 7.40 -13.09 4.54
CA ALA A 132 8.06 -14.24 5.11
C ALA A 132 7.10 -15.43 5.17
N GLY A 133 7.65 -16.64 5.16
CA GLY A 133 6.83 -17.83 5.19
C GLY A 133 7.66 -19.11 5.10
N VAL A 134 7.06 -20.11 4.49
CA VAL A 134 7.69 -21.41 4.28
C VAL A 134 7.78 -21.74 2.79
N GLY A 135 8.91 -22.29 2.37
CA GLY A 135 9.14 -22.76 1.03
C GLY A 135 9.59 -24.22 1.00
N ARG A 136 9.20 -24.95 -0.02
CA ARG A 136 9.70 -26.27 -0.31
C ARG A 136 10.42 -26.25 -1.66
N VAL A 137 11.73 -26.35 -1.60
CA VAL A 137 12.59 -26.46 -2.78
C VAL A 137 12.79 -27.93 -3.12
N LYS A 138 12.60 -28.28 -4.38
CA LYS A 138 12.86 -29.63 -4.92
C LYS A 138 13.82 -29.51 -6.10
N VAL A 139 14.86 -30.33 -6.07
CA VAL A 139 15.82 -30.46 -7.17
C VAL A 139 15.76 -31.89 -7.71
N ILE A 140 15.60 -31.98 -9.02
CA ILE A 140 15.75 -33.23 -9.76
C ILE A 140 16.86 -32.99 -10.77
N ALA A 141 17.95 -33.75 -10.67
CA ALA A 141 19.10 -33.61 -11.56
C ALA A 141 19.69 -34.99 -11.82
N ASP A 142 19.72 -35.39 -13.08
CA ASP A 142 20.37 -36.59 -13.58
C ASP A 142 21.44 -36.21 -14.59
N ALA A 143 22.67 -36.58 -14.32
CA ALA A 143 23.79 -36.43 -15.24
C ALA A 143 24.18 -37.77 -15.82
N THR A 144 23.58 -38.13 -16.93
CA THR A 144 23.75 -39.42 -17.61
C THR A 144 25.22 -39.78 -17.83
N GLY A 145 25.61 -40.95 -17.38
CA GLY A 145 26.98 -41.48 -17.51
C GLY A 145 27.97 -41.00 -16.44
N THR A 146 27.54 -40.27 -15.42
CA THR A 146 28.41 -39.82 -14.32
C THR A 146 28.10 -40.50 -12.98
N GLY A 147 26.94 -41.18 -12.87
CA GLY A 147 26.44 -41.72 -11.61
C GLY A 147 25.91 -40.67 -10.63
N PHE A 148 25.78 -39.42 -11.08
CA PHE A 148 25.14 -38.36 -10.29
C PHE A 148 23.63 -38.36 -10.51
N ASP A 149 22.90 -38.67 -9.47
CA ASP A 149 21.43 -38.59 -9.39
C ASP A 149 21.04 -37.88 -8.12
N LEU A 150 20.34 -36.75 -8.25
CA LEU A 150 19.77 -35.98 -7.17
C LEU A 150 18.26 -35.87 -7.38
N ASN A 151 17.48 -36.40 -6.47
CA ASN A 151 16.03 -36.25 -6.45
C ASN A 151 15.59 -36.06 -4.99
N ASP A 152 15.69 -34.85 -4.55
CA ASP A 152 15.41 -34.54 -3.15
C ASP A 152 14.72 -33.19 -2.99
N SER A 153 14.14 -32.95 -1.83
CA SER A 153 13.45 -31.70 -1.51
C SER A 153 13.59 -31.34 -0.05
N ASP A 154 13.75 -30.07 0.20
CA ASP A 154 13.83 -29.53 1.55
C ASP A 154 12.79 -28.42 1.77
N THR A 155 12.29 -28.33 3.01
CA THR A 155 11.29 -27.33 3.41
C THR A 155 11.87 -26.47 4.52
N GLY A 156 11.89 -25.16 4.34
CA GLY A 156 12.49 -24.24 5.29
C GLY A 156 11.83 -22.87 5.28
N PHE A 157 12.39 -22.02 6.14
CA PHE A 157 12.00 -20.62 6.18
C PHE A 157 12.41 -19.91 4.90
N ALA A 158 11.49 -19.07 4.39
CA ALA A 158 11.72 -18.28 3.20
C ALA A 158 11.28 -16.83 3.44
N TYR A 159 11.92 -15.91 2.73
CA TYR A 159 11.53 -14.52 2.68
C TYR A 159 11.59 -13.97 1.27
N GLN A 160 10.84 -12.90 1.04
CA GLN A 160 10.78 -12.26 -0.28
C GLN A 160 10.69 -10.75 -0.16
N ALA A 161 11.15 -10.06 -1.21
CA ALA A 161 10.90 -8.65 -1.45
C ALA A 161 10.08 -8.49 -2.72
N LEU A 162 9.13 -7.58 -2.68
CA LEU A 162 8.17 -7.34 -3.74
C LEU A 162 8.19 -5.86 -4.12
N ALA A 163 8.09 -5.59 -5.43
CA ALA A 163 7.88 -4.25 -5.94
C ALA A 163 7.11 -4.34 -7.26
N GLY A 164 6.27 -3.36 -7.54
CA GLY A 164 5.52 -3.39 -8.79
C GLY A 164 4.68 -2.16 -9.02
N ILE A 165 3.91 -2.25 -10.08
CA ILE A 165 2.91 -1.26 -10.47
C ILE A 165 1.60 -1.98 -10.74
N ARG A 166 0.49 -1.34 -10.42
CA ARG A 166 -0.87 -1.80 -10.77
C ARG A 166 -1.66 -0.66 -11.42
N TYR A 167 -2.58 -1.02 -12.27
CA TYR A 167 -3.48 -0.09 -12.95
C TYR A 167 -4.90 -0.66 -12.97
N PRO A 168 -5.92 0.14 -12.59
CA PRO A 168 -7.31 -0.28 -12.66
C PRO A 168 -7.78 -0.36 -14.11
N LEU A 169 -8.26 -1.53 -14.52
CA LEU A 169 -8.98 -1.69 -15.78
C LEU A 169 -10.46 -1.39 -15.63
N THR A 170 -11.04 -1.72 -14.49
CA THR A 170 -12.42 -1.46 -14.11
C THR A 170 -12.47 -1.18 -12.60
N ASP A 171 -13.63 -0.87 -12.07
CA ASP A 171 -13.83 -0.63 -10.63
C ASP A 171 -13.43 -1.85 -9.75
N ASN A 172 -13.48 -3.05 -10.32
CA ASN A 172 -13.17 -4.29 -9.59
C ASN A 172 -11.94 -5.02 -10.11
N VAL A 173 -11.40 -4.70 -11.30
CA VAL A 173 -10.33 -5.48 -11.93
C VAL A 173 -9.09 -4.64 -12.11
N ASP A 174 -7.96 -5.14 -11.60
CA ASP A 174 -6.64 -4.55 -11.73
C ASP A 174 -5.73 -5.43 -12.57
N VAL A 175 -4.85 -4.78 -13.31
CA VAL A 175 -3.69 -5.44 -13.93
C VAL A 175 -2.41 -4.81 -13.43
N GLY A 176 -1.35 -5.58 -13.35
CA GLY A 176 -0.07 -5.06 -12.88
C GLY A 176 1.13 -5.80 -13.41
N LEU A 177 2.27 -5.25 -13.04
CA LEU A 177 3.57 -5.86 -13.25
C LEU A 177 4.26 -5.94 -11.90
N LYS A 178 4.61 -7.16 -11.46
CA LYS A 178 5.21 -7.45 -10.16
C LYS A 178 6.60 -8.04 -10.34
N TYR A 179 7.57 -7.47 -9.68
CA TYR A 179 8.89 -8.05 -9.47
C TYR A 179 8.92 -8.73 -8.12
N ARG A 180 9.46 -9.96 -8.07
CA ARG A 180 9.69 -10.73 -6.84
C ARG A 180 11.14 -11.14 -6.75
N PHE A 181 11.78 -10.79 -5.64
CA PHE A 181 12.98 -11.42 -5.16
C PHE A 181 12.61 -12.43 -4.07
N TYR A 182 12.97 -13.70 -4.24
CA TYR A 182 12.68 -14.76 -3.27
C TYR A 182 13.97 -15.42 -2.81
N ASN A 183 14.07 -15.73 -1.53
CA ASN A 183 15.22 -16.41 -0.93
C ASN A 183 14.76 -17.46 0.09
N GLN A 184 15.38 -18.63 0.02
CA GLN A 184 15.33 -19.69 1.03
C GLN A 184 16.76 -20.14 1.29
N ASP A 185 17.24 -19.88 2.51
CA ASP A 185 18.55 -20.32 2.98
C ASP A 185 18.48 -21.74 3.56
N ASN A 186 19.63 -22.36 3.76
CA ASN A 186 19.78 -23.68 4.41
C ASN A 186 18.95 -24.78 3.73
N VAL A 187 19.01 -24.83 2.40
CA VAL A 187 18.38 -25.91 1.62
C VAL A 187 19.30 -27.14 1.68
N ASN A 188 18.89 -28.13 2.45
CA ASN A 188 19.65 -29.36 2.68
C ASN A 188 19.18 -30.44 1.72
N LEU A 189 20.02 -30.79 0.74
CA LEU A 189 19.72 -31.83 -0.26
C LEU A 189 20.64 -33.02 -0.09
N VAL A 190 20.09 -34.22 -0.16
CA VAL A 190 20.81 -35.49 -0.07
C VAL A 190 20.80 -36.18 -1.43
N SER A 191 21.99 -36.37 -2.01
CA SER A 191 22.17 -37.16 -3.24
C SER A 191 22.50 -38.61 -2.92
N SER A 192 22.00 -39.53 -3.74
CA SER A 192 22.38 -40.94 -3.67
C SER A 192 23.86 -41.11 -4.02
N GLY A 193 24.71 -41.27 -3.01
CA GLY A 193 26.14 -41.49 -3.17
C GLY A 193 27.07 -40.44 -2.65
N LEU A 194 26.56 -39.30 -2.16
CA LEU A 194 27.32 -38.21 -1.57
C LEU A 194 26.85 -37.93 -0.15
N ARG A 195 27.75 -38.04 0.85
CA ARG A 195 27.53 -37.65 2.23
C ARG A 195 28.61 -36.66 2.63
N PRO A 196 28.30 -35.60 3.39
CA PRO A 196 27.10 -35.22 4.12
C PRO A 196 26.10 -34.41 3.26
N PRO A 197 24.87 -34.11 3.80
CA PRO A 197 23.95 -33.20 3.15
C PRO A 197 24.63 -31.87 2.86
N THR A 198 24.35 -31.29 1.73
CA THR A 198 24.93 -30.02 1.29
C THR A 198 24.02 -28.89 1.70
N ASP A 199 24.56 -27.90 2.38
CA ASP A 199 23.86 -26.66 2.72
C ASP A 199 23.93 -25.71 1.51
N SER A 200 22.83 -25.59 0.80
CA SER A 200 22.69 -24.72 -0.36
C SER A 200 21.66 -23.61 -0.11
N ARG A 201 21.58 -22.67 -1.03
CA ARG A 201 20.62 -21.58 -0.99
C ARG A 201 19.86 -21.54 -2.30
N PHE A 202 18.54 -21.39 -2.22
CA PHE A 202 17.68 -21.14 -3.36
C PHE A 202 17.29 -19.66 -3.41
N ARG A 203 17.64 -18.99 -4.49
CA ARG A 203 17.33 -17.57 -4.72
C ARG A 203 16.81 -17.41 -6.14
N SER A 204 15.77 -16.59 -6.29
CA SER A 204 15.19 -16.36 -7.61
C SER A 204 14.67 -14.93 -7.77
N HIS A 205 14.61 -14.50 -9.04
CA HIS A 205 14.09 -13.23 -9.49
C HIS A 205 12.98 -13.49 -10.49
N SER A 206 11.78 -13.05 -10.21
CA SER A 206 10.63 -13.22 -11.11
C SER A 206 10.10 -11.87 -11.56
N MET A 207 9.67 -11.81 -12.82
CA MET A 207 8.89 -10.71 -13.37
C MET A 207 7.57 -11.27 -13.83
N MET A 208 6.46 -10.79 -13.27
CA MET A 208 5.13 -11.38 -13.42
C MET A 208 4.11 -10.34 -13.82
N LEU A 209 3.20 -10.73 -14.68
CA LEU A 209 1.93 -10.02 -14.87
C LEU A 209 0.97 -10.45 -13.75
N THR A 210 0.19 -9.50 -13.26
CA THR A 210 -0.80 -9.72 -12.22
C THR A 210 -2.19 -9.37 -12.74
N LEU A 211 -3.19 -10.12 -12.29
CA LEU A 211 -4.59 -9.86 -12.52
C LEU A 211 -5.33 -9.97 -11.18
N GLY A 212 -5.79 -8.84 -10.69
CA GLY A 212 -6.49 -8.71 -9.41
C GLY A 212 -7.99 -8.51 -9.60
N TYR A 213 -8.77 -9.00 -8.64
CA TYR A 213 -10.19 -8.73 -8.51
C TYR A 213 -10.49 -8.25 -7.08
N ASN A 214 -11.01 -7.02 -6.96
CA ASN A 214 -11.38 -6.39 -5.70
C ASN A 214 -12.87 -6.62 -5.42
N PHE A 215 -13.19 -7.08 -4.21
CA PHE A 215 -14.58 -7.35 -3.79
C PHE A 215 -15.31 -6.12 -3.25
N GLY A 216 -14.59 -5.01 -2.99
CA GLY A 216 -15.12 -3.71 -2.65
C GLY A 216 -15.26 -2.89 -3.93
N GLY A 217 -16.41 -2.86 -4.56
CA GLY A 217 -16.72 -1.85 -5.59
C GLY A 217 -17.26 -0.60 -4.93
N ALA A 218 -17.02 0.59 -5.53
CA ALA A 218 -17.75 1.78 -5.15
C ALA A 218 -19.23 1.44 -5.13
N VAL A 219 -19.85 1.52 -3.97
CA VAL A 219 -21.32 1.54 -3.89
C VAL A 219 -21.68 2.88 -4.52
N GLU A 220 -21.90 2.87 -5.85
CA GLU A 220 -22.61 3.97 -6.49
C GLU A 220 -23.91 4.09 -5.72
N MET A 221 -24.03 5.12 -4.90
CA MET A 221 -25.31 5.47 -4.30
C MET A 221 -26.19 5.79 -5.47
N VAL A 222 -26.90 4.75 -5.98
CA VAL A 222 -27.98 4.93 -6.94
C VAL A 222 -28.86 5.99 -6.32
N PRO A 223 -29.00 7.18 -6.95
CA PRO A 223 -29.90 8.19 -6.42
C PRO A 223 -31.25 7.47 -6.27
N VAL A 224 -31.73 7.37 -5.01
CA VAL A 224 -33.04 6.80 -4.75
C VAL A 224 -33.99 7.50 -5.70
N PRO A 225 -34.66 6.79 -6.64
CA PRO A 225 -35.53 7.44 -7.59
C PRO A 225 -36.56 8.21 -6.77
N VAL A 226 -36.48 9.53 -6.80
CA VAL A 226 -37.51 10.39 -6.23
C VAL A 226 -38.80 9.91 -6.87
N PRO A 227 -39.80 9.44 -6.11
CA PRO A 227 -41.05 8.94 -6.69
C PRO A 227 -41.58 10.04 -7.61
N VAL A 228 -41.67 9.72 -8.92
CA VAL A 228 -42.28 10.62 -9.92
C VAL A 228 -43.73 10.85 -9.45
N PRO A 229 -44.14 12.08 -9.12
CA PRO A 229 -45.49 12.33 -8.71
C PRO A 229 -46.43 11.98 -9.86
N VAL A 230 -47.36 11.08 -9.59
CA VAL A 230 -48.47 10.75 -10.49
C VAL A 230 -49.18 12.08 -10.84
N PRO A 231 -49.42 12.41 -12.13
CA PRO A 231 -50.06 13.68 -12.50
C PRO A 231 -51.46 13.73 -11.88
N VAL A 232 -51.60 14.51 -10.82
CA VAL A 232 -52.88 14.94 -10.26
C VAL A 232 -53.34 16.13 -11.15
N PRO A 233 -54.62 16.20 -11.54
CA PRO A 233 -55.15 17.31 -12.35
C PRO A 233 -54.85 18.66 -11.67
N ALA A 234 -54.28 19.59 -12.45
CA ALA A 234 -53.76 20.83 -11.96
C ALA A 234 -54.74 21.65 -11.09
N PRO A 235 -54.40 21.90 -9.81
CA PRO A 235 -55.00 23.01 -9.08
C PRO A 235 -54.27 24.30 -9.49
N VAL A 236 -55.01 25.38 -9.49
CA VAL A 236 -54.59 26.76 -9.71
C VAL A 236 -53.24 27.06 -8.94
N PRO A 237 -52.25 27.76 -9.53
CA PRO A 237 -50.93 27.94 -8.89
C PRO A 237 -51.05 28.77 -7.63
N VAL A 238 -50.94 28.11 -6.49
CA VAL A 238 -50.58 28.77 -5.24
C VAL A 238 -49.05 29.00 -5.25
N PRO A 239 -48.51 30.19 -4.93
CA PRO A 239 -47.08 30.42 -4.90
C PRO A 239 -46.43 29.44 -3.93
N VAL A 240 -45.59 28.56 -4.48
CA VAL A 240 -44.76 27.60 -3.71
C VAL A 240 -43.82 28.37 -2.84
N PRO A 241 -43.76 28.20 -1.51
CA PRO A 241 -42.72 28.80 -0.68
C PRO A 241 -41.36 28.25 -1.16
N VAL A 242 -40.45 29.13 -1.52
CA VAL A 242 -39.04 28.77 -1.78
C VAL A 242 -38.52 28.08 -0.52
N PRO A 243 -37.93 26.85 -0.60
CA PRO A 243 -37.35 26.20 0.58
C PRO A 243 -36.37 27.17 1.22
N ALA A 244 -36.51 27.42 2.51
CA ALA A 244 -35.54 28.23 3.25
C ALA A 244 -34.17 27.57 3.15
N PRO A 245 -33.08 28.34 2.93
CA PRO A 245 -31.75 27.80 2.84
C PRO A 245 -31.40 27.02 4.12
N VAL A 246 -30.91 25.79 3.95
CA VAL A 246 -30.55 24.91 5.09
C VAL A 246 -29.16 25.34 5.56
N CYS A 247 -29.04 25.65 6.87
CA CYS A 247 -27.74 25.94 7.49
C CYS A 247 -26.94 24.65 7.72
N GLU A 248 -25.84 24.51 7.01
CA GLU A 248 -24.88 23.39 7.21
C GLU A 248 -23.95 23.70 8.37
N LYS A 249 -24.10 23.01 9.49
CA LYS A 249 -23.46 23.34 10.76
C LYS A 249 -22.00 22.91 10.89
N GLY A 250 -21.42 22.22 9.93
CA GLY A 250 -20.05 21.67 10.00
C GLY A 250 -19.98 20.33 10.77
N PRO A 251 -18.81 19.93 11.29
CA PRO A 251 -17.57 20.72 11.42
C PRO A 251 -16.78 20.88 10.14
N TYR A 252 -16.24 22.07 9.90
CA TYR A 252 -15.20 22.32 8.91
C TYR A 252 -13.85 22.20 9.61
N ILE A 253 -12.93 21.41 9.08
CA ILE A 253 -11.65 21.10 9.74
C ILE A 253 -10.50 21.61 8.90
N VAL A 254 -9.67 22.48 9.48
CA VAL A 254 -8.49 23.06 8.86
C VAL A 254 -7.25 22.50 9.52
N PHE A 255 -6.30 22.00 8.73
CA PHE A 255 -5.03 21.46 9.21
C PHE A 255 -3.88 22.45 9.04
N PHE A 256 -2.86 22.32 9.91
CA PHE A 256 -1.70 23.18 9.93
C PHE A 256 -0.41 22.40 9.87
N ASP A 257 0.59 23.01 9.24
CA ASP A 257 1.95 22.50 9.26
C ASP A 257 2.53 22.46 10.67
N TRP A 258 3.58 21.68 10.81
CA TRP A 258 4.27 21.55 12.08
C TRP A 258 4.84 22.90 12.51
N ASP A 259 4.53 23.28 13.74
CA ASP A 259 4.94 24.55 14.36
C ASP A 259 4.48 25.83 13.62
N LYS A 260 3.42 25.70 12.79
CA LYS A 260 2.86 26.82 12.01
C LYS A 260 1.43 27.12 12.42
N SER A 261 1.05 28.40 12.17
CA SER A 261 -0.32 28.91 12.27
C SER A 261 -0.76 29.66 11.01
N ASP A 262 0.06 29.63 9.95
CA ASP A 262 -0.26 30.26 8.67
C ASP A 262 -1.34 29.46 7.94
N ILE A 263 -2.23 30.18 7.25
CA ILE A 263 -3.28 29.56 6.41
C ILE A 263 -2.65 29.13 5.08
N THR A 264 -2.63 27.82 4.82
CA THR A 264 -2.18 27.30 3.53
C THR A 264 -3.25 27.46 2.47
N PRO A 265 -2.96 27.32 1.15
CA PRO A 265 -3.97 27.36 0.10
C PRO A 265 -5.08 26.32 0.29
N GLU A 266 -4.74 25.11 0.77
CA GLU A 266 -5.69 24.03 1.06
C GLU A 266 -6.60 24.43 2.24
N ALA A 267 -6.01 25.00 3.30
CA ALA A 267 -6.75 25.52 4.44
C ALA A 267 -7.71 26.65 3.99
N ALA A 268 -7.25 27.55 3.14
CA ALA A 268 -8.07 28.63 2.58
C ALA A 268 -9.30 28.10 1.83
N SER A 269 -9.17 27.08 1.00
CA SER A 269 -10.29 26.46 0.28
C SER A 269 -11.39 25.91 1.22
N ILE A 270 -10.98 25.30 2.35
CA ILE A 270 -11.92 24.82 3.36
C ILE A 270 -12.61 26.00 4.06
N LEU A 271 -11.86 27.06 4.37
CA LEU A 271 -12.39 28.26 4.99
C LEU A 271 -13.38 29.02 4.07
N ASP A 272 -13.12 29.06 2.76
CA ASP A 272 -14.04 29.65 1.77
C ASP A 272 -15.36 28.85 1.72
N SER A 273 -15.28 27.53 1.83
CA SER A 273 -16.46 26.66 1.94
C SER A 273 -17.25 26.95 3.22
N ALA A 274 -16.55 27.16 4.34
CA ALA A 274 -17.18 27.54 5.60
C ALA A 274 -17.84 28.93 5.51
N VAL A 275 -17.17 29.94 4.94
CA VAL A 275 -17.75 31.27 4.69
C VAL A 275 -19.02 31.18 3.85
N THR A 276 -19.00 30.41 2.76
CA THR A 276 -20.16 30.20 1.86
C THR A 276 -21.33 29.55 2.60
N ALA A 277 -21.07 28.53 3.42
CA ALA A 277 -22.10 27.87 4.21
C ALA A 277 -22.70 28.80 5.29
N TYR A 278 -21.89 29.66 5.88
CA TYR A 278 -22.33 30.62 6.89
C TYR A 278 -23.37 31.62 6.35
N ALA A 279 -23.29 31.99 5.08
CA ALA A 279 -24.26 32.91 4.43
C ALA A 279 -25.70 32.41 4.57
N ASN A 280 -25.90 31.08 4.63
CA ASN A 280 -27.20 30.42 4.80
C ASN A 280 -27.61 30.21 6.28
N CYS A 281 -26.75 30.59 7.23
CA CYS A 281 -26.93 30.30 8.65
C CYS A 281 -27.53 31.44 9.47
N SER A 282 -27.94 32.55 8.87
CA SER A 282 -28.66 33.64 9.54
C SER A 282 -28.05 34.12 10.87
N SER A 283 -26.77 34.44 10.89
CA SER A 283 -26.05 35.02 12.06
C SER A 283 -25.98 34.09 13.30
N VAL A 284 -25.90 32.78 13.11
CA VAL A 284 -25.64 31.85 14.23
C VAL A 284 -24.22 32.03 14.77
N PRO A 285 -23.97 31.76 16.06
CA PRO A 285 -22.64 31.84 16.63
C PRO A 285 -21.72 30.74 15.99
N ILE A 286 -20.45 31.09 15.84
CA ILE A 286 -19.38 30.24 15.36
C ILE A 286 -18.46 29.89 16.52
N MET A 287 -18.09 28.62 16.66
CA MET A 287 -17.09 28.18 17.61
C MET A 287 -15.87 27.64 16.87
N LEU A 288 -14.69 28.12 17.22
CA LEU A 288 -13.39 27.64 16.78
C LEU A 288 -12.71 26.87 17.92
N ALA A 289 -12.41 25.60 17.68
CA ALA A 289 -11.67 24.76 18.61
C ALA A 289 -10.29 24.43 18.00
N GLY A 290 -9.24 25.01 18.58
CA GLY A 290 -7.85 24.85 18.10
C GLY A 290 -7.10 23.75 18.86
N TYR A 291 -6.33 22.96 18.14
CA TYR A 291 -5.57 21.84 18.67
C TYR A 291 -4.13 21.82 18.15
N ALA A 292 -3.25 21.19 18.90
CA ALA A 292 -1.87 20.91 18.55
C ALA A 292 -1.57 19.42 18.71
N ASP A 293 -0.51 18.94 18.07
CA ASP A 293 0.04 17.61 18.35
C ASP A 293 0.89 17.63 19.64
N ARG A 294 1.36 16.47 20.07
CA ARG A 294 2.12 16.29 21.31
C ARG A 294 3.63 16.47 21.14
N SER A 295 4.07 17.16 20.08
CA SER A 295 5.49 17.33 19.77
C SER A 295 6.16 18.47 20.54
N GLY A 296 5.41 19.34 21.20
CA GLY A 296 5.87 20.45 22.03
C GLY A 296 5.54 20.28 23.51
N SER A 297 5.85 21.28 24.33
CA SER A 297 5.37 21.28 25.71
C SER A 297 3.89 21.70 25.78
N VAL A 298 3.18 21.25 26.82
CA VAL A 298 1.76 21.57 27.05
C VAL A 298 1.50 23.08 26.95
N THR A 299 2.33 23.89 27.62
CA THR A 299 2.19 25.36 27.60
C THR A 299 2.44 25.93 26.21
N TYR A 300 3.41 25.40 25.48
CA TYR A 300 3.69 25.82 24.11
C TYR A 300 2.54 25.48 23.17
N ASN A 301 2.03 24.25 23.27
CA ASN A 301 0.94 23.73 22.44
C ASN A 301 -0.38 24.47 22.71
N GLN A 302 -0.61 24.90 23.96
CA GLN A 302 -1.73 25.79 24.31
C GLN A 302 -1.64 27.11 23.54
N GLY A 303 -0.52 27.81 23.60
CA GLY A 303 -0.32 29.04 22.85
C GLY A 303 -0.34 28.86 21.33
N LEU A 304 0.13 27.71 20.80
CA LEU A 304 0.09 27.44 19.38
C LEU A 304 -1.36 27.22 18.88
N SER A 305 -2.17 26.51 19.64
CA SER A 305 -3.59 26.30 19.31
C SER A 305 -4.37 27.64 19.31
N GLU A 306 -4.05 28.55 20.21
CA GLU A 306 -4.65 29.91 20.25
C GLU A 306 -4.21 30.75 19.04
N ARG A 307 -2.94 30.71 18.64
CA ARG A 307 -2.45 31.40 17.43
C ARG A 307 -3.15 30.87 16.16
N ARG A 308 -3.40 29.58 16.05
CA ARG A 308 -4.16 28.98 14.95
C ARG A 308 -5.59 29.48 14.89
N ASN A 309 -6.27 29.51 16.04
CA ASN A 309 -7.59 30.13 16.17
C ASN A 309 -7.60 31.59 15.74
N THR A 310 -6.58 32.37 16.13
CA THR A 310 -6.44 33.76 15.72
C THR A 310 -6.30 33.91 14.22
N ALA A 311 -5.48 33.07 13.57
CA ALA A 311 -5.31 33.07 12.10
C ALA A 311 -6.62 32.73 11.37
N VAL A 312 -7.35 31.71 11.83
CA VAL A 312 -8.67 31.37 11.28
C VAL A 312 -9.68 32.46 11.50
N THR A 313 -9.73 33.08 12.70
CA THR A 313 -10.62 34.23 13.01
C THR A 313 -10.35 35.40 12.08
N ALA A 314 -9.08 35.75 11.87
CA ALA A 314 -8.70 36.81 10.94
C ALA A 314 -9.18 36.51 9.52
N TYR A 315 -8.92 35.30 9.02
CA TYR A 315 -9.38 34.90 7.71
C TYR A 315 -10.89 35.01 7.53
N LEU A 316 -11.67 34.46 8.48
CA LEU A 316 -13.13 34.51 8.43
C LEU A 316 -13.67 35.95 8.48
N THR A 317 -13.07 36.81 9.29
CA THR A 317 -13.47 38.23 9.37
C THR A 317 -13.13 39.01 8.12
N ASP A 318 -11.98 38.76 7.52
CA ASP A 318 -11.58 39.39 6.24
C ASP A 318 -12.49 38.96 5.08
N HIS A 319 -13.15 37.82 5.20
CA HIS A 319 -14.12 37.27 4.22
C HIS A 319 -15.58 37.55 4.62
N GLY A 320 -15.82 38.50 5.51
CA GLY A 320 -17.14 39.10 5.78
C GLY A 320 -17.94 38.46 6.92
N ILE A 321 -17.36 37.58 7.72
CA ILE A 321 -18.02 37.05 8.92
C ILE A 321 -17.82 38.06 10.07
N PRO A 322 -18.90 38.52 10.77
CA PRO A 322 -18.76 39.43 11.87
C PRO A 322 -17.92 38.83 13.01
N GLY A 323 -16.87 39.50 13.45
CA GLY A 323 -16.00 39.02 14.51
C GLY A 323 -16.75 38.75 15.84
N GLY A 324 -17.81 39.51 16.13
CA GLY A 324 -18.67 39.27 17.28
C GLY A 324 -19.50 37.95 17.24
N ALA A 325 -19.58 37.30 16.07
CA ALA A 325 -20.22 36.02 15.95
C ALA A 325 -19.24 34.85 16.23
N ILE A 326 -17.94 35.10 16.31
CA ILE A 326 -16.90 34.09 16.45
C ILE A 326 -16.46 34.00 17.91
N SER A 327 -16.55 32.81 18.49
CA SER A 327 -15.93 32.44 19.76
C SER A 327 -14.83 31.42 19.49
N SER A 328 -13.70 31.53 20.21
CA SER A 328 -12.58 30.60 19.98
C SER A 328 -12.00 30.10 21.30
N GLN A 329 -11.59 28.84 21.32
CA GLN A 329 -10.92 28.20 22.43
C GLN A 329 -9.75 27.36 21.96
N GLY A 330 -8.56 27.57 22.50
CA GLY A 330 -7.40 26.69 22.32
C GLY A 330 -7.48 25.54 23.31
N PHE A 331 -7.25 24.34 22.84
CA PHE A 331 -7.21 23.09 23.62
C PHE A 331 -5.80 22.52 23.74
N GLY A 332 -4.81 23.14 23.07
CA GLY A 332 -3.44 22.65 23.06
C GLY A 332 -3.38 21.22 22.53
N GLU A 333 -2.72 20.34 23.27
CA GLU A 333 -2.60 18.91 22.95
C GLU A 333 -3.67 18.04 23.63
N SER A 334 -4.71 18.63 24.16
CA SER A 334 -5.88 17.92 24.71
C SER A 334 -6.79 17.45 23.58
N ASN A 335 -7.51 16.34 23.80
CA ASN A 335 -8.47 15.79 22.82
C ASN A 335 -7.86 15.51 21.45
N ASN A 336 -6.73 14.82 21.44
CA ASN A 336 -6.09 14.38 20.20
C ASN A 336 -7.03 13.48 19.39
N ARG A 337 -7.17 13.79 18.11
CA ARG A 337 -7.95 12.97 17.17
C ARG A 337 -7.29 11.61 16.95
N VAL A 338 -5.97 11.63 16.85
CA VAL A 338 -5.14 10.43 16.81
C VAL A 338 -4.33 10.35 18.10
N PRO A 339 -4.51 9.32 18.93
CA PRO A 339 -3.71 9.13 20.14
C PRO A 339 -2.23 8.94 19.79
N THR A 340 -1.36 9.80 20.34
CA THR A 340 0.09 9.69 20.15
C THR A 340 0.82 9.81 21.49
N ALA A 341 2.04 9.28 21.55
CA ALA A 341 2.94 9.52 22.68
C ALA A 341 3.45 10.97 22.67
N ASP A 342 4.01 11.41 23.80
CA ASP A 342 4.66 12.73 23.88
C ASP A 342 5.84 12.80 22.92
N GLY A 343 6.05 13.97 22.32
CA GLY A 343 7.10 14.21 21.33
C GLY A 343 6.76 13.79 19.91
N VAL A 344 5.64 13.14 19.67
CA VAL A 344 5.23 12.66 18.33
C VAL A 344 4.50 13.74 17.56
N ARG A 345 4.92 13.92 16.29
CA ARG A 345 4.25 14.83 15.34
C ARG A 345 3.11 14.08 14.64
N GLU A 346 1.91 14.67 14.67
CA GLU A 346 0.72 14.10 14.05
C GLU A 346 -0.10 15.19 13.35
N LEU A 347 -0.25 15.08 12.03
CA LEU A 347 -0.95 16.09 11.24
C LEU A 347 -2.41 16.23 11.66
N GLN A 348 -3.12 15.13 11.90
CA GLN A 348 -4.55 15.16 12.25
C GLN A 348 -4.82 15.82 13.60
N ASN A 349 -3.81 15.91 14.46
CA ASN A 349 -3.92 16.61 15.73
C ASN A 349 -3.66 18.13 15.60
N ARG A 350 -3.01 18.58 14.51
CA ARG A 350 -2.72 19.99 14.23
C ARG A 350 -3.86 20.64 13.44
N ARG A 351 -4.96 20.94 14.11
CA ARG A 351 -6.19 21.36 13.44
C ARG A 351 -6.92 22.48 14.17
N VAL A 352 -7.81 23.15 13.44
CA VAL A 352 -8.89 23.97 13.97
C VAL A 352 -10.22 23.43 13.44
N GLU A 353 -11.15 23.17 14.32
CA GLU A 353 -12.51 22.76 14.02
C GLU A 353 -13.46 23.95 14.10
N ILE A 354 -14.30 24.14 13.07
CA ILE A 354 -15.24 25.24 12.93
C ILE A 354 -16.64 24.66 12.95
N THR A 355 -17.47 25.07 13.89
CA THR A 355 -18.87 24.62 14.01
C THR A 355 -19.83 25.80 14.16
N TYR A 356 -21.07 25.66 13.66
CA TYR A 356 -22.10 26.70 13.68
C TYR A 356 -23.31 26.29 14.52
N GLY A 357 -23.86 27.28 15.27
CA GLY A 357 -25.09 27.12 16.01
C GLY A 357 -24.90 27.02 17.53
N PRO A 358 -26.02 27.06 18.30
CA PRO A 358 -25.97 26.95 19.74
C PRO A 358 -25.49 25.58 20.19
N GLY A 359 -24.54 25.52 21.11
CA GLY A 359 -23.92 24.28 21.57
C GLY A 359 -22.75 23.79 20.70
N SER A 360 -22.35 24.54 19.68
CA SER A 360 -21.13 24.27 18.93
C SER A 360 -19.93 24.44 19.85
N GLY A 361 -19.10 23.41 20.02
CA GLY A 361 -17.86 23.48 20.81
C GLY A 361 -17.94 22.93 22.24
N MET A 362 -18.98 22.22 22.64
CA MET A 362 -19.02 21.42 23.89
C MET A 362 -19.02 19.94 23.62
#